data_57bea4e4fecb12066cd1c8d75a8c5350
#
_entry.id   57bea4e4fecb12066cd1c8d75a8c5350
#
_cell.length_a   1.000
_cell.length_b   1.000
_cell.length_c   1.000
_cell.angle_alpha   90.00
_cell.angle_beta   90.00
_cell.angle_gamma   90.00
#
_symmetry.space_group_name_H-M   'P 1'
#
loop_
_entity.id
_entity.type
_entity.pdbx_description
1 polymer ?
#
loop_
_entity_poly.entity_id
_entity_poly.type
_entity_poly.pdbx_seq_one_letter_code
_entity_poly.pdbx_strand_id
1 'polypeptide(L)'
;MRQNPVRAALRQGSMAHGIMATEFLTPGLCQILGNAGTDYVIFDMEHGGMGIDAIKAQCAFARHAGVVPLVRVTGHHYHLIAPVLDAGAMGIMEPMVETRQQAEELAAWCRYRPEGRRGVGFGYAHDDYQGQDVIAGMKAENDRVMVIPLIETAKGIENVEAIMAVPGVDLGWFGHYDLSDSLGITAQFDHPTFQAALTRFLKACEAAGKPAGVLGAGLEMVRGWRAKGFRCLCYGSDVSV
;
A
#
# COMPACT_ATOMS: atom_id res chain seq x y z
N MET A 1 -1.60 13.75 -16.04
CA MET A 1 -1.76 12.89 -14.84
C MET A 1 -0.46 12.86 -14.05
N ARG A 2 -0.51 12.95 -12.71
CA ARG A 2 0.70 12.97 -11.87
C ARG A 2 1.40 11.60 -11.83
N GLN A 3 2.72 11.61 -11.78
CA GLN A 3 3.51 10.40 -11.57
C GLN A 3 3.51 10.01 -10.09
N ASN A 4 3.82 8.75 -9.80
CA ASN A 4 3.99 8.23 -8.44
C ASN A 4 5.49 8.14 -8.09
N PRO A 5 6.06 9.13 -7.39
CA PRO A 5 7.49 9.14 -7.06
C PRO A 5 7.88 8.00 -6.12
N VAL A 6 6.99 7.56 -5.23
CA VAL A 6 7.24 6.44 -4.31
C VAL A 6 7.43 5.13 -5.10
N ARG A 7 6.53 4.85 -6.06
CA ARG A 7 6.67 3.68 -6.93
C ARG A 7 7.97 3.72 -7.73
N ALA A 8 8.31 4.89 -8.27
CA ALA A 8 9.53 5.06 -9.04
C ALA A 8 10.79 4.86 -8.17
N ALA A 9 10.84 5.45 -6.98
CA ALA A 9 11.96 5.32 -6.05
C ALA A 9 12.17 3.87 -5.60
N LEU A 10 11.08 3.18 -5.22
CA LEU A 10 11.15 1.78 -4.78
C LEU A 10 11.62 0.84 -5.90
N ARG A 11 11.19 1.05 -7.15
CA ARG A 11 11.67 0.29 -8.32
C ARG A 11 13.15 0.49 -8.62
N GLN A 12 13.70 1.65 -8.28
CA GLN A 12 15.12 1.97 -8.40
C GLN A 12 15.95 1.48 -7.19
N GLY A 13 15.32 0.79 -6.25
CA GLY A 13 15.96 0.29 -5.05
C GLY A 13 16.16 1.34 -3.96
N SER A 14 15.60 2.54 -4.10
CA SER A 14 15.58 3.58 -3.08
C SER A 14 14.58 3.26 -1.97
N MET A 15 14.63 4.03 -0.89
CA MET A 15 13.70 3.91 0.24
C MET A 15 12.54 4.88 0.07
N ALA A 16 11.42 4.55 0.71
CA ALA A 16 10.29 5.45 0.90
C ALA A 16 9.84 5.43 2.37
N HIS A 17 9.49 6.60 2.91
CA HIS A 17 9.07 6.78 4.30
C HIS A 17 7.67 7.38 4.35
N GLY A 18 6.82 6.82 5.17
CA GLY A 18 5.44 7.26 5.31
C GLY A 18 4.91 7.13 6.73
N ILE A 19 3.66 7.50 6.87
CA ILE A 19 2.89 7.37 8.10
C ILE A 19 1.51 6.78 7.78
N MET A 20 0.87 6.13 8.74
CA MET A 20 -0.52 5.72 8.67
C MET A 20 -1.42 6.81 9.26
N ALA A 21 -2.49 7.17 8.59
CA ALA A 21 -3.51 8.09 9.10
C ALA A 21 -4.78 7.29 9.38
N THR A 22 -5.24 7.35 10.63
CA THR A 22 -6.38 6.59 11.13
C THR A 22 -7.47 7.48 11.71
N GLU A 23 -7.11 8.63 12.29
CA GLU A 23 -8.03 9.48 13.06
C GLU A 23 -8.04 10.95 12.60
N PHE A 24 -6.87 11.59 12.43
CA PHE A 24 -6.78 13.03 12.19
C PHE A 24 -6.83 13.37 10.69
N LEU A 25 -8.04 13.45 10.14
CA LEU A 25 -8.26 13.75 8.72
C LEU A 25 -8.49 15.25 8.45
N THR A 26 -7.64 16.11 8.99
CA THR A 26 -7.74 17.55 8.74
C THR A 26 -7.14 17.94 7.38
N PRO A 27 -7.59 19.06 6.77
CA PRO A 27 -6.99 19.55 5.51
C PRO A 27 -5.48 19.81 5.59
N GLY A 28 -4.97 20.14 6.78
CA GLY A 28 -3.55 20.44 6.98
C GLY A 28 -2.66 19.19 7.14
N LEU A 29 -3.22 18.01 7.39
CA LEU A 29 -2.42 16.81 7.69
C LEU A 29 -1.36 16.54 6.62
N CYS A 30 -1.78 16.40 5.38
CA CYS A 30 -0.85 16.09 4.28
C CYS A 30 0.22 17.17 4.09
N GLN A 31 -0.14 18.45 4.28
CA GLN A 31 0.82 19.57 4.16
C GLN A 31 1.87 19.52 5.27
N ILE A 32 1.46 19.24 6.51
CA ILE A 32 2.38 19.08 7.65
C ILE A 32 3.34 17.93 7.39
N LEU A 33 2.81 16.78 6.95
CA LEU A 33 3.61 15.59 6.66
C LEU A 33 4.57 15.80 5.48
N GLY A 34 4.11 16.45 4.40
CA GLY A 34 4.96 16.78 3.26
C GLY A 34 6.10 17.72 3.66
N ASN A 35 5.83 18.76 4.47
CA ASN A 35 6.86 19.65 4.99
C ASN A 35 7.86 18.94 5.92
N ALA A 36 7.44 17.86 6.58
CA ALA A 36 8.30 17.00 7.38
C ALA A 36 9.12 15.99 6.55
N GLY A 37 8.93 15.95 5.23
CA GLY A 37 9.66 15.05 4.33
C GLY A 37 9.04 13.66 4.18
N THR A 38 7.75 13.50 4.46
CA THR A 38 7.02 12.25 4.26
C THR A 38 6.77 12.01 2.78
N ASP A 39 7.12 10.83 2.26
CA ASP A 39 6.92 10.47 0.85
C ASP A 39 5.47 10.02 0.56
N TYR A 40 4.84 9.31 1.51
CA TYR A 40 3.49 8.78 1.35
C TYR A 40 2.71 8.75 2.68
N VAL A 41 1.40 8.77 2.57
CA VAL A 41 0.47 8.51 3.69
C VAL A 41 -0.39 7.30 3.33
N ILE A 42 -0.56 6.35 4.25
CA ILE A 42 -1.53 5.28 4.15
C ILE A 42 -2.78 5.73 4.91
N PHE A 43 -3.86 6.01 4.20
CA PHE A 43 -5.17 6.23 4.80
C PHE A 43 -5.83 4.88 5.09
N ASP A 44 -6.21 4.67 6.32
CA ASP A 44 -6.67 3.38 6.80
C ASP A 44 -8.19 3.30 6.89
N MET A 45 -8.82 2.64 5.93
CA MET A 45 -10.26 2.39 5.96
C MET A 45 -10.62 1.15 6.78
N GLU A 46 -9.67 0.27 7.08
CA GLU A 46 -9.93 -0.97 7.81
C GLU A 46 -10.18 -0.71 9.30
N HIS A 47 -9.30 0.05 9.96
CA HIS A 47 -9.40 0.32 11.39
C HIS A 47 -9.69 1.79 11.71
N GLY A 48 -9.50 2.71 10.76
CA GLY A 48 -9.72 4.14 10.97
C GLY A 48 -11.18 4.61 10.83
N GLY A 49 -12.09 3.74 10.39
CA GLY A 49 -13.52 4.10 10.25
C GLY A 49 -13.83 5.18 9.20
N MET A 50 -12.86 5.55 8.37
CA MET A 50 -13.05 6.59 7.36
C MET A 50 -13.78 6.09 6.12
N GLY A 51 -14.72 6.89 5.63
CA GLY A 51 -15.46 6.62 4.40
C GLY A 51 -14.77 7.17 3.15
N ILE A 52 -15.32 6.82 1.98
CA ILE A 52 -14.81 7.21 0.67
C ILE A 52 -14.75 8.75 0.48
N ASP A 53 -15.67 9.49 1.08
CA ASP A 53 -15.69 10.97 1.00
C ASP A 53 -14.48 11.57 1.71
N ALA A 54 -14.09 11.03 2.87
CA ALA A 54 -12.89 11.43 3.57
C ALA A 54 -11.64 11.10 2.75
N ILE A 55 -11.56 9.90 2.16
CA ILE A 55 -10.46 9.50 1.27
C ILE A 55 -10.34 10.45 0.09
N LYS A 56 -11.45 10.80 -0.57
CA LYS A 56 -11.46 11.73 -1.70
C LYS A 56 -10.90 13.11 -1.31
N ALA A 57 -11.30 13.62 -0.15
CA ALA A 57 -10.80 14.89 0.39
C ALA A 57 -9.30 14.81 0.69
N GLN A 58 -8.84 13.77 1.38
CA GLN A 58 -7.43 13.59 1.73
C GLN A 58 -6.54 13.38 0.50
N CYS A 59 -7.00 12.65 -0.51
CA CYS A 59 -6.28 12.53 -1.79
C CYS A 59 -6.09 13.90 -2.48
N ALA A 60 -7.10 14.78 -2.40
CA ALA A 60 -6.98 16.13 -2.92
C ALA A 60 -5.95 16.97 -2.14
N PHE A 61 -5.90 16.87 -0.81
CA PHE A 61 -4.90 17.56 0.02
C PHE A 61 -3.49 16.99 -0.20
N ALA A 62 -3.34 15.67 -0.24
CA ALA A 62 -2.07 15.00 -0.52
C ALA A 62 -1.45 15.44 -1.86
N ARG A 63 -2.29 15.68 -2.86
CA ARG A 63 -1.89 16.21 -4.17
C ARG A 63 -1.08 17.50 -4.05
N HIS A 64 -1.58 18.47 -3.28
CA HIS A 64 -0.95 19.79 -3.13
C HIS A 64 0.30 19.72 -2.24
N ALA A 65 0.34 18.76 -1.34
CA ALA A 65 1.47 18.55 -0.43
C ALA A 65 2.63 17.76 -1.04
N GLY A 66 2.48 17.21 -2.25
CA GLY A 66 3.50 16.36 -2.87
C GLY A 66 3.63 14.97 -2.24
N VAL A 67 2.69 14.59 -1.36
CA VAL A 67 2.66 13.29 -0.68
C VAL A 67 1.83 12.30 -1.50
N VAL A 68 2.28 11.03 -1.56
CA VAL A 68 1.56 9.98 -2.28
C VAL A 68 0.46 9.38 -1.39
N PRO A 69 -0.83 9.49 -1.76
CA PRO A 69 -1.91 8.86 -1.02
C PRO A 69 -2.01 7.38 -1.37
N LEU A 70 -1.72 6.52 -0.42
CA LEU A 70 -2.02 5.08 -0.43
C LEU A 70 -3.24 4.83 0.45
N VAL A 71 -4.01 3.80 0.16
CA VAL A 71 -5.21 3.47 0.95
C VAL A 71 -5.22 2.00 1.30
N ARG A 72 -5.38 1.69 2.60
CA ARG A 72 -5.72 0.34 3.04
C ARG A 72 -7.24 0.21 2.99
N VAL A 73 -7.71 -0.69 2.12
CA VAL A 73 -9.13 -1.00 1.96
C VAL A 73 -9.61 -2.01 3.02
N THR A 74 -10.92 -2.19 3.13
CA THR A 74 -11.53 -3.03 4.17
C THR A 74 -11.61 -4.53 3.81
N GLY A 75 -11.20 -4.93 2.60
CA GLY A 75 -11.25 -6.34 2.20
C GLY A 75 -11.19 -6.55 0.69
N HIS A 76 -11.32 -7.82 0.29
CA HIS A 76 -11.13 -8.33 -1.06
C HIS A 76 -12.40 -8.24 -1.91
N HIS A 77 -12.69 -7.03 -2.45
CA HIS A 77 -13.81 -6.85 -3.38
C HIS A 77 -13.57 -5.69 -4.34
N TYR A 78 -13.91 -5.86 -5.62
CA TYR A 78 -13.78 -4.83 -6.65
C TYR A 78 -14.40 -3.48 -6.26
N HIS A 79 -15.60 -3.51 -5.69
CA HIS A 79 -16.34 -2.30 -5.31
C HIS A 79 -15.76 -1.57 -4.07
N LEU A 80 -14.81 -2.15 -3.37
CA LEU A 80 -14.03 -1.48 -2.32
C LEU A 80 -12.76 -0.83 -2.89
N ILE A 81 -12.30 -1.26 -4.05
CA ILE A 81 -11.03 -0.84 -4.68
C ILE A 81 -11.27 0.25 -5.73
N ALA A 82 -12.15 0.01 -6.69
CA ALA A 82 -12.36 0.92 -7.82
C ALA A 82 -12.78 2.33 -7.38
N PRO A 83 -13.75 2.54 -6.47
CA PRO A 83 -14.13 3.87 -6.01
C PRO A 83 -13.01 4.62 -5.29
N VAL A 84 -12.14 3.90 -4.56
CA VAL A 84 -10.99 4.48 -3.86
C VAL A 84 -9.95 5.00 -4.87
N LEU A 85 -9.70 4.24 -5.93
CA LEU A 85 -8.84 4.68 -7.03
C LEU A 85 -9.43 5.89 -7.76
N ASP A 86 -10.74 5.89 -8.04
CA ASP A 86 -11.44 7.02 -8.69
C ASP A 86 -11.47 8.27 -7.79
N ALA A 87 -11.43 8.10 -6.46
CA ALA A 87 -11.27 9.17 -5.48
C ALA A 87 -9.86 9.80 -5.47
N GLY A 88 -8.87 9.18 -6.13
CA GLY A 88 -7.53 9.73 -6.32
C GLY A 88 -6.41 9.01 -5.57
N ALA A 89 -6.67 7.86 -4.96
CA ALA A 89 -5.62 7.03 -4.39
C ALA A 89 -4.59 6.60 -5.45
N MET A 90 -3.33 6.60 -5.07
CA MET A 90 -2.21 6.21 -5.94
C MET A 90 -1.64 4.82 -5.60
N GLY A 91 -2.31 4.10 -4.73
CA GLY A 91 -2.03 2.69 -4.42
C GLY A 91 -3.07 2.12 -3.47
N ILE A 92 -3.28 0.82 -3.61
CA ILE A 92 -4.19 0.03 -2.79
C ILE A 92 -3.39 -0.96 -1.98
N MET A 93 -3.56 -0.91 -0.66
CA MET A 93 -3.14 -1.96 0.27
C MET A 93 -4.36 -2.81 0.61
N GLU A 94 -4.31 -4.07 0.27
CA GLU A 94 -5.38 -5.02 0.58
C GLU A 94 -4.98 -5.91 1.75
N PRO A 95 -5.75 -5.93 2.85
CA PRO A 95 -5.49 -6.78 3.99
C PRO A 95 -5.79 -8.24 3.72
N MET A 96 -5.22 -9.15 4.53
CA MET A 96 -5.52 -10.58 4.57
C MET A 96 -5.34 -11.29 3.22
N VAL A 97 -4.34 -10.90 2.42
CA VAL A 97 -4.05 -11.59 1.16
C VAL A 97 -3.33 -12.91 1.46
N GLU A 98 -3.98 -14.01 1.13
CA GLU A 98 -3.54 -15.37 1.46
C GLU A 98 -3.22 -16.25 0.25
N THR A 99 -3.67 -15.85 -0.93
CA THR A 99 -3.56 -16.69 -2.12
C THR A 99 -3.07 -15.90 -3.33
N ARG A 100 -2.44 -16.63 -4.26
CA ARG A 100 -2.07 -16.10 -5.57
C ARG A 100 -3.29 -15.51 -6.31
N GLN A 101 -4.43 -16.19 -6.24
CA GLN A 101 -5.65 -15.75 -6.91
C GLN A 101 -6.10 -14.37 -6.40
N GLN A 102 -6.11 -14.16 -5.07
CA GLN A 102 -6.43 -12.83 -4.51
C GLN A 102 -5.48 -11.75 -5.02
N ALA A 103 -4.17 -12.03 -5.07
CA ALA A 103 -3.21 -11.07 -5.60
C ALA A 103 -3.40 -10.78 -7.10
N GLU A 104 -3.77 -11.80 -7.90
CA GLU A 104 -4.11 -11.63 -9.32
C GLU A 104 -5.38 -10.78 -9.49
N GLU A 105 -6.40 -11.01 -8.68
CA GLU A 105 -7.64 -10.23 -8.68
C GLU A 105 -7.41 -8.79 -8.25
N LEU A 106 -6.65 -8.56 -7.17
CA LEU A 106 -6.23 -7.23 -6.73
C LEU A 106 -5.50 -6.48 -7.85
N ALA A 107 -4.51 -7.10 -8.47
CA ALA A 107 -3.77 -6.50 -9.58
C ALA A 107 -4.69 -6.16 -10.76
N ALA A 108 -5.60 -7.08 -11.12
CA ALA A 108 -6.55 -6.87 -12.21
C ALA A 108 -7.57 -5.76 -11.92
N TRP A 109 -8.00 -5.59 -10.68
CA TRP A 109 -8.94 -4.53 -10.28
C TRP A 109 -8.31 -3.15 -10.21
N CYS A 110 -6.98 -3.09 -9.98
CA CYS A 110 -6.22 -1.85 -9.95
C CYS A 110 -5.78 -1.36 -11.33
N ARG A 111 -5.88 -2.18 -12.38
CA ARG A 111 -5.37 -1.88 -13.72
C ARG A 111 -6.49 -1.84 -14.75
N TYR A 112 -6.36 -0.92 -15.71
CA TYR A 112 -7.15 -0.92 -16.93
C TYR A 112 -6.64 -1.98 -17.92
N ARG A 113 -7.47 -2.34 -18.89
CA ARG A 113 -7.06 -3.22 -20.00
C ARG A 113 -5.85 -2.64 -20.77
N PRO A 114 -4.95 -3.47 -21.32
CA PRO A 114 -4.97 -4.94 -21.32
C PRO A 114 -4.42 -5.57 -20.02
N GLU A 115 -3.83 -4.78 -19.09
CA GLU A 115 -3.14 -5.27 -17.90
C GLU A 115 -4.10 -5.72 -16.78
N GLY A 116 -5.36 -5.29 -16.83
CA GLY A 116 -6.36 -5.62 -15.83
C GLY A 116 -7.79 -5.49 -16.34
N ARG A 117 -8.73 -5.26 -15.40
CA ARG A 117 -10.17 -5.20 -15.70
C ARG A 117 -10.90 -4.08 -14.94
N ARG A 118 -10.18 -3.06 -14.45
CA ARG A 118 -10.80 -1.88 -13.84
C ARG A 118 -11.76 -1.21 -14.82
N GLY A 119 -12.93 -0.79 -14.34
CA GLY A 119 -13.91 -0.04 -15.12
C GLY A 119 -13.35 1.31 -15.58
N VAL A 120 -13.61 1.67 -16.84
CA VAL A 120 -13.08 2.89 -17.43
C VAL A 120 -13.93 4.09 -17.01
N GLY A 121 -13.31 5.09 -16.41
CA GLY A 121 -13.92 6.37 -16.07
C GLY A 121 -12.84 7.45 -15.99
N PHE A 122 -13.08 8.61 -16.59
CA PHE A 122 -12.19 9.76 -16.59
C PHE A 122 -12.97 11.05 -16.35
N GLY A 123 -12.26 12.14 -16.01
CA GLY A 123 -12.87 13.39 -15.57
C GLY A 123 -13.24 13.38 -14.10
N TYR A 124 -12.59 12.52 -13.29
CA TYR A 124 -12.79 12.38 -11.84
C TYR A 124 -11.55 12.84 -11.05
N ALA A 125 -11.56 12.59 -9.73
CA ALA A 125 -10.49 13.05 -8.84
C ALA A 125 -9.11 12.45 -9.19
N HIS A 126 -9.05 11.23 -9.71
CA HIS A 126 -7.80 10.56 -10.06
C HIS A 126 -7.06 11.22 -11.24
N ASP A 127 -7.77 11.87 -12.17
CA ASP A 127 -7.19 12.58 -13.32
C ASP A 127 -7.29 14.11 -13.20
N ASP A 128 -7.51 14.61 -11.97
CA ASP A 128 -7.60 16.05 -11.66
C ASP A 128 -8.78 16.74 -12.34
N TYR A 129 -9.84 16.00 -12.69
CA TYR A 129 -11.04 16.48 -13.41
C TYR A 129 -10.73 17.09 -14.79
N GLN A 130 -9.56 16.80 -15.36
CA GLN A 130 -9.13 17.47 -16.59
C GLN A 130 -9.63 16.76 -17.84
N GLY A 131 -9.96 15.49 -17.74
CA GLY A 131 -10.20 14.65 -18.90
C GLY A 131 -8.96 14.60 -19.80
N GLN A 132 -8.81 13.56 -20.56
CA GLN A 132 -7.68 13.39 -21.47
C GLN A 132 -8.02 12.31 -22.50
N ASP A 133 -7.09 12.08 -23.44
CA ASP A 133 -7.18 10.88 -24.27
C ASP A 133 -7.29 9.63 -23.39
N VAL A 134 -8.35 8.86 -23.59
CA VAL A 134 -8.71 7.73 -22.72
C VAL A 134 -7.61 6.67 -22.72
N ILE A 135 -7.02 6.37 -23.89
CA ILE A 135 -6.00 5.33 -24.00
C ILE A 135 -4.71 5.75 -23.30
N ALA A 136 -4.28 6.99 -23.52
CA ALA A 136 -3.13 7.55 -22.81
C ALA A 136 -3.38 7.62 -21.30
N GLY A 137 -4.59 7.97 -20.89
CA GLY A 137 -5.03 8.01 -19.50
C GLY A 137 -4.96 6.63 -18.82
N MET A 138 -5.51 5.60 -19.47
CA MET A 138 -5.46 4.21 -18.98
C MET A 138 -4.02 3.75 -18.74
N LYS A 139 -3.12 4.02 -19.71
CA LYS A 139 -1.71 3.68 -19.58
C LYS A 139 -1.06 4.43 -18.40
N ALA A 140 -1.29 5.73 -18.29
CA ALA A 140 -0.72 6.55 -17.23
C ALA A 140 -1.21 6.11 -15.83
N GLU A 141 -2.49 5.72 -15.69
CA GLU A 141 -3.02 5.14 -14.45
C GLU A 141 -2.38 3.79 -14.13
N ASN A 142 -2.26 2.89 -15.10
CA ASN A 142 -1.58 1.61 -14.92
C ASN A 142 -0.12 1.78 -14.46
N ASP A 143 0.56 2.80 -14.99
CA ASP A 143 1.94 3.13 -14.59
C ASP A 143 2.01 3.79 -13.20
N ARG A 144 0.95 4.40 -12.70
CA ARG A 144 0.93 5.19 -11.47
C ARG A 144 0.51 4.41 -10.24
N VAL A 145 -0.54 3.60 -10.34
CA VAL A 145 -1.14 2.91 -9.19
C VAL A 145 -0.21 1.83 -8.66
N MET A 146 -0.03 1.76 -7.34
CA MET A 146 0.67 0.69 -6.64
C MET A 146 -0.30 -0.39 -6.17
N VAL A 147 0.08 -1.64 -6.32
CA VAL A 147 -0.66 -2.82 -5.85
C VAL A 147 0.11 -3.46 -4.70
N ILE A 148 -0.49 -3.48 -3.52
CA ILE A 148 0.18 -3.80 -2.27
C ILE A 148 -0.61 -4.88 -1.52
N PRO A 149 -0.35 -6.18 -1.73
CA PRO A 149 -0.89 -7.22 -0.87
C PRO A 149 -0.26 -7.12 0.53
N LEU A 150 -1.10 -7.10 1.56
CA LEU A 150 -0.70 -7.17 2.96
C LEU A 150 -0.73 -8.64 3.40
N ILE A 151 0.45 -9.16 3.75
CA ILE A 151 0.70 -10.55 4.15
C ILE A 151 0.80 -10.61 5.67
N GLU A 152 -0.23 -11.15 6.31
CA GLU A 152 -0.42 -11.06 7.75
C GLU A 152 -1.08 -12.30 8.37
N THR A 153 -1.07 -13.41 7.63
CA THR A 153 -1.56 -14.70 8.12
C THR A 153 -0.55 -15.82 7.87
N ALA A 154 -0.62 -16.90 8.64
CA ALA A 154 0.19 -18.09 8.43
C ALA A 154 0.02 -18.63 7.00
N LYS A 155 -1.23 -18.68 6.50
CA LYS A 155 -1.56 -19.10 5.14
C LYS A 155 -1.01 -18.15 4.07
N GLY A 156 -1.03 -16.84 4.33
CA GLY A 156 -0.40 -15.84 3.45
C GLY A 156 1.12 -16.08 3.34
N ILE A 157 1.77 -16.40 4.45
CA ILE A 157 3.21 -16.78 4.46
C ILE A 157 3.46 -18.11 3.74
N GLU A 158 2.56 -19.09 3.87
CA GLU A 158 2.68 -20.37 3.13
C GLU A 158 2.63 -20.19 1.61
N ASN A 159 1.96 -19.16 1.13
CA ASN A 159 1.76 -18.86 -0.30
C ASN A 159 2.56 -17.63 -0.78
N VAL A 160 3.43 -17.06 0.04
CA VAL A 160 4.03 -15.74 -0.21
C VAL A 160 4.82 -15.70 -1.53
N GLU A 161 5.53 -16.75 -1.90
CA GLU A 161 6.27 -16.81 -3.15
C GLU A 161 5.32 -16.72 -4.36
N ALA A 162 4.20 -17.45 -4.30
CA ALA A 162 3.19 -17.43 -5.36
C ALA A 162 2.48 -16.06 -5.46
N ILE A 163 2.20 -15.42 -4.32
CA ILE A 163 1.61 -14.08 -4.24
C ILE A 163 2.59 -13.04 -4.82
N MET A 164 3.85 -13.05 -4.37
CA MET A 164 4.84 -12.08 -4.82
C MET A 164 5.25 -12.27 -6.29
N ALA A 165 5.10 -13.46 -6.85
CA ALA A 165 5.35 -13.71 -8.27
C ALA A 165 4.27 -13.14 -9.22
N VAL A 166 3.11 -12.70 -8.70
CA VAL A 166 2.01 -12.18 -9.54
C VAL A 166 2.44 -10.92 -10.29
N PRO A 167 2.32 -10.88 -11.63
CA PRO A 167 2.54 -9.66 -12.40
C PRO A 167 1.59 -8.54 -11.94
N GLY A 168 2.11 -7.31 -11.84
CA GLY A 168 1.31 -6.16 -11.41
C GLY A 168 1.31 -5.91 -9.89
N VAL A 169 1.74 -6.84 -9.05
CA VAL A 169 2.08 -6.57 -7.64
C VAL A 169 3.36 -5.72 -7.59
N ASP A 170 3.33 -4.60 -6.90
CA ASP A 170 4.45 -3.64 -6.84
C ASP A 170 5.27 -3.73 -5.56
N LEU A 171 4.64 -4.15 -4.45
CA LEU A 171 5.22 -4.12 -3.10
C LEU A 171 4.53 -5.18 -2.24
N GLY A 172 5.28 -6.01 -1.52
CA GLY A 172 4.72 -6.86 -0.46
C GLY A 172 4.71 -6.10 0.87
N TRP A 173 3.57 -6.07 1.58
CA TRP A 173 3.51 -5.47 2.90
C TRP A 173 3.43 -6.54 3.99
N PHE A 174 4.20 -6.38 5.07
CA PHE A 174 4.31 -7.33 6.17
C PHE A 174 3.50 -6.86 7.38
N GLY A 175 2.40 -7.56 7.69
CA GLY A 175 1.54 -7.27 8.84
C GLY A 175 1.97 -8.08 10.06
N HIS A 176 2.91 -7.54 10.84
CA HIS A 176 3.61 -8.30 11.89
C HIS A 176 2.73 -8.65 13.10
N TYR A 177 1.75 -7.81 13.47
CA TYR A 177 0.86 -8.10 14.60
C TYR A 177 -0.09 -9.25 14.28
N ASP A 178 -0.90 -9.12 13.20
CA ASP A 178 -1.86 -10.13 12.80
C ASP A 178 -1.19 -11.44 12.41
N LEU A 179 -0.01 -11.37 11.76
CA LEU A 179 0.79 -12.56 11.50
C LEU A 179 1.18 -13.28 12.79
N SER A 180 1.64 -12.56 13.81
CA SER A 180 2.02 -13.19 15.08
C SER A 180 0.83 -13.85 15.77
N ASP A 181 -0.35 -13.25 15.68
CA ASP A 181 -1.61 -13.81 16.19
C ASP A 181 -2.02 -15.06 15.39
N SER A 182 -2.03 -14.98 14.07
CA SER A 182 -2.32 -16.10 13.16
C SER A 182 -1.38 -17.31 13.36
N LEU A 183 -0.15 -17.06 13.81
CA LEU A 183 0.82 -18.11 14.18
C LEU A 183 0.63 -18.65 15.61
N GLY A 184 -0.32 -18.13 16.39
CA GLY A 184 -0.57 -18.52 17.79
C GLY A 184 0.50 -18.02 18.76
N ILE A 185 1.24 -16.97 18.42
CA ILE A 185 2.34 -16.39 19.20
C ILE A 185 2.21 -14.87 19.26
N THR A 186 1.02 -14.37 19.56
CA THR A 186 0.64 -12.95 19.54
C THR A 186 1.71 -12.06 20.19
N ALA A 187 2.19 -11.06 19.43
CA ALA A 187 3.22 -10.07 19.80
C ALA A 187 4.59 -10.65 20.20
N GLN A 188 4.87 -11.94 19.97
CA GLN A 188 6.17 -12.56 20.24
C GLN A 188 7.09 -12.48 19.01
N PHE A 189 7.53 -11.28 18.66
CA PHE A 189 8.29 -11.03 17.42
C PHE A 189 9.68 -11.69 17.40
N ASP A 190 10.26 -12.05 18.55
CA ASP A 190 11.52 -12.78 18.64
C ASP A 190 11.35 -14.30 18.58
N HIS A 191 10.11 -14.80 18.57
CA HIS A 191 9.84 -16.23 18.49
C HIS A 191 10.41 -16.83 17.20
N PRO A 192 11.07 -18.02 17.23
CA PRO A 192 11.68 -18.62 16.04
C PRO A 192 10.73 -18.80 14.86
N THR A 193 9.47 -19.17 15.12
CA THR A 193 8.44 -19.32 14.08
C THR A 193 8.16 -17.98 13.38
N PHE A 194 8.06 -16.87 14.13
CA PHE A 194 7.88 -15.54 13.55
C PHE A 194 9.10 -15.12 12.72
N GLN A 195 10.31 -15.34 13.23
CA GLN A 195 11.55 -14.99 12.51
C GLN A 195 11.72 -15.83 11.23
N ALA A 196 11.28 -17.09 11.24
CA ALA A 196 11.25 -17.92 10.03
C ALA A 196 10.26 -17.37 8.99
N ALA A 197 9.05 -16.99 9.42
CA ALA A 197 8.04 -16.36 8.55
C ALA A 197 8.52 -15.04 7.95
N LEU A 198 9.12 -14.17 8.77
CA LEU A 198 9.74 -12.92 8.33
C LEU A 198 10.84 -13.16 7.27
N THR A 199 11.72 -14.11 7.54
CA THR A 199 12.80 -14.46 6.62
C THR A 199 12.26 -14.98 5.28
N ARG A 200 11.21 -15.82 5.31
CA ARG A 200 10.54 -16.34 4.11
C ARG A 200 9.91 -15.23 3.30
N PHE A 201 9.18 -14.31 3.96
CA PHE A 201 8.57 -13.15 3.31
C PHE A 201 9.61 -12.28 2.59
N LEU A 202 10.70 -11.92 3.25
CA LEU A 202 11.77 -11.10 2.67
C LEU A 202 12.43 -11.79 1.47
N LYS A 203 12.70 -13.09 1.56
CA LYS A 203 13.25 -13.87 0.44
C LYS A 203 12.30 -13.94 -0.75
N ALA A 204 10.99 -14.08 -0.50
CA ALA A 204 9.99 -14.09 -1.57
C ALA A 204 9.91 -12.73 -2.29
N CYS A 205 9.97 -11.62 -1.55
CA CYS A 205 10.04 -10.28 -2.13
C CYS A 205 11.31 -10.11 -2.97
N GLU A 206 12.48 -10.49 -2.44
CA GLU A 206 13.76 -10.42 -3.14
C GLU A 206 13.78 -11.25 -4.43
N ALA A 207 13.33 -12.51 -4.35
CA ALA A 207 13.26 -13.40 -5.52
C ALA A 207 12.32 -12.89 -6.61
N ALA A 208 11.25 -12.18 -6.23
CA ALA A 208 10.34 -11.53 -7.16
C ALA A 208 10.86 -10.16 -7.67
N GLY A 209 11.99 -9.66 -7.18
CA GLY A 209 12.51 -8.32 -7.50
C GLY A 209 11.61 -7.18 -6.99
N LYS A 210 10.84 -7.42 -5.93
CA LYS A 210 9.87 -6.46 -5.38
C LYS A 210 10.29 -5.99 -3.99
N PRO A 211 10.10 -4.70 -3.65
CA PRO A 211 10.42 -4.19 -2.33
C PRO A 211 9.47 -4.78 -1.27
N ALA A 212 9.96 -4.81 -0.03
CA ALA A 212 9.19 -5.14 1.16
C ALA A 212 8.82 -3.87 1.92
N GLY A 213 7.57 -3.79 2.41
CA GLY A 213 7.06 -2.71 3.25
C GLY A 213 6.60 -3.21 4.62
N VAL A 214 6.68 -2.33 5.61
CA VAL A 214 6.24 -2.63 6.99
C VAL A 214 5.98 -1.35 7.78
N LEU A 215 5.09 -1.44 8.77
CA LEU A 215 4.89 -0.43 9.79
C LEU A 215 5.77 -0.73 11.02
N GLY A 216 6.31 0.30 11.64
CA GLY A 216 6.99 0.22 12.93
C GLY A 216 6.42 1.24 13.90
N ALA A 217 6.05 0.79 15.10
CA ALA A 217 5.41 1.61 16.14
C ALA A 217 6.35 2.65 16.80
N GLY A 218 7.61 2.71 16.41
CA GLY A 218 8.58 3.66 16.94
C GLY A 218 9.90 3.61 16.17
N LEU A 219 10.77 4.59 16.43
CA LEU A 219 12.01 4.77 15.66
C LEU A 219 12.93 3.55 15.72
N GLU A 220 13.07 2.93 16.88
CA GLU A 220 13.92 1.73 17.05
C GLU A 220 13.40 0.56 16.22
N MET A 221 12.09 0.34 16.20
CA MET A 221 11.48 -0.72 15.39
C MET A 221 11.67 -0.44 13.89
N VAL A 222 11.45 0.80 13.45
CA VAL A 222 11.66 1.19 12.04
C VAL A 222 13.13 1.00 11.61
N ARG A 223 14.08 1.38 12.47
CA ARG A 223 15.51 1.14 12.23
C ARG A 223 15.82 -0.36 12.14
N GLY A 224 15.23 -1.16 13.02
CA GLY A 224 15.35 -2.62 12.99
C GLY A 224 14.81 -3.23 11.69
N TRP A 225 13.64 -2.78 11.22
CA TRP A 225 13.07 -3.20 9.94
C TRP A 225 13.96 -2.81 8.75
N ARG A 226 14.45 -1.57 8.75
CA ARG A 226 15.41 -1.12 7.73
C ARG A 226 16.64 -2.01 7.67
N ALA A 227 17.22 -2.35 8.82
CA ALA A 227 18.39 -3.21 8.92
C ALA A 227 18.13 -4.64 8.38
N LYS A 228 16.88 -5.11 8.45
CA LYS A 228 16.45 -6.40 7.90
C LYS A 228 16.17 -6.37 6.38
N GLY A 229 16.19 -5.20 5.73
CA GLY A 229 16.06 -5.08 4.28
C GLY A 229 14.72 -4.51 3.80
N PHE A 230 13.81 -4.09 4.69
CA PHE A 230 12.62 -3.36 4.29
C PHE A 230 12.97 -1.99 3.69
N ARG A 231 12.28 -1.61 2.62
CA ARG A 231 12.52 -0.36 1.88
C ARG A 231 11.34 0.60 1.88
N CYS A 232 10.14 0.14 2.12
CA CYS A 232 8.95 0.97 2.29
C CYS A 232 8.59 0.98 3.78
N LEU A 233 8.97 2.03 4.48
CA LEU A 233 8.86 2.10 5.94
C LEU A 233 7.75 3.06 6.36
N CYS A 234 6.81 2.58 7.15
CA CYS A 234 5.77 3.39 7.77
C CYS A 234 6.13 3.63 9.24
N TYR A 235 6.23 4.89 9.64
CA TYR A 235 6.55 5.27 11.02
C TYR A 235 5.27 5.56 11.79
N GLY A 236 4.77 4.57 12.53
CA GLY A 236 3.60 4.72 13.38
C GLY A 236 2.32 5.14 12.66
N SER A 237 1.44 5.70 13.42
CA SER A 237 0.20 6.33 12.95
C SER A 237 0.03 7.73 13.56
N ASP A 238 -0.89 8.51 13.03
CA ASP A 238 -1.24 9.84 13.52
C ASP A 238 -1.68 9.87 15.00
N VAL A 239 -2.07 8.74 15.57
CA VAL A 239 -2.43 8.60 17.00
C VAL A 239 -1.28 8.07 17.87
N SER A 240 -0.16 7.66 17.30
CA SER A 240 0.96 7.02 18.01
C SER A 240 2.28 7.81 17.95
N VAL A 241 2.32 8.92 17.25
CA VAL A 241 3.49 9.81 17.10
C VAL A 241 3.33 11.13 17.81
#